data_9e714e902bf8c0cf9b5c4dcc53062735
#
_entry.id   9e714e902bf8c0cf9b5c4dcc53062735
#
_cell.length_a   1.000
_cell.length_b   1.000
_cell.length_c   1.000
_cell.angle_alpha   90.00
_cell.angle_beta   90.00
_cell.angle_gamma   90.00
#
_symmetry.space_group_name_H-M   'P 1'
#
loop_
_entity.id
_entity.type
_entity.pdbx_description
1 polymer ?
#
loop_
_entity_poly.entity_id
_entity_poly.type
_entity_poly.pdbx_seq_one_letter_code
_entity_poly.pdbx_strand_id
1 'polypeptide(L)'
;MITMICGLIGAGKTTYASKRFPKISDLDFMSGWTKSDQIKMTLKMHEKGENVAHISCYPTIEETVMIKNLPPDEIRFIWIDTPPIQCRKNIINRGRLSDLQDLGRILQVNAELYARLSSSPIHFERVKVFEMNERW
;
A
#
# COMPACT_ATOMS: atom_id res chain seq x y z
N MET A 1 -7.21 9.71 12.23
CA MET A 1 -6.75 9.88 10.82
C MET A 1 -6.40 8.53 10.21
N ILE A 2 -6.95 8.22 9.07
CA ILE A 2 -6.54 7.08 8.27
C ILE A 2 -5.64 7.60 7.16
N THR A 3 -4.46 6.98 7.01
CA THR A 3 -3.58 7.24 5.89
C THR A 3 -3.51 5.99 5.03
N MET A 4 -4.04 6.06 3.82
CA MET A 4 -3.91 4.97 2.85
C MET A 4 -2.52 5.02 2.23
N ILE A 5 -1.74 3.98 2.47
CA ILE A 5 -0.40 3.83 1.91
C ILE A 5 -0.50 2.88 0.73
N CYS A 6 -0.38 3.42 -0.46
CA CYS A 6 -0.50 2.67 -1.71
C CYS A 6 0.85 2.61 -2.44
N GLY A 7 0.96 1.70 -3.36
CA GLY A 7 2.16 1.51 -4.16
C GLY A 7 2.22 0.12 -4.76
N LEU A 8 3.17 -0.09 -5.64
CA LEU A 8 3.37 -1.37 -6.30
C LEU A 8 3.76 -2.47 -5.28
N ILE A 9 3.60 -3.71 -5.66
CA ILE A 9 4.11 -4.84 -4.88
C ILE A 9 5.64 -4.71 -4.83
N GLY A 10 6.20 -4.72 -3.63
CA GLY A 10 7.63 -4.52 -3.44
C GLY A 10 8.07 -3.06 -3.34
N ALA A 11 7.15 -2.12 -3.25
CA ALA A 11 7.49 -0.69 -3.21
C ALA A 11 8.06 -0.21 -1.88
N GLY A 12 7.89 -0.97 -0.79
CA GLY A 12 8.35 -0.56 0.54
C GLY A 12 7.28 0.10 1.38
N LYS A 13 6.01 -0.19 1.11
CA LYS A 13 4.86 0.39 1.84
C LYS A 13 4.93 0.13 3.34
N THR A 14 5.11 -1.12 3.71
CA THR A 14 5.14 -1.53 5.12
C THR A 14 6.34 -0.94 5.84
N THR A 15 7.51 -0.93 5.20
CA THR A 15 8.72 -0.32 5.77
C THR A 15 8.53 1.16 6.03
N TYR A 16 7.92 1.87 5.09
CA TYR A 16 7.60 3.29 5.26
C TYR A 16 6.65 3.49 6.44
N ALA A 17 5.57 2.72 6.47
CA ALA A 17 4.53 2.85 7.49
C ALA A 17 5.05 2.50 8.89
N SER A 18 5.86 1.45 9.03
CA SER A 18 6.36 0.98 10.33
C SER A 18 7.23 2.01 11.04
N LYS A 19 7.84 2.92 10.29
CA LYS A 19 8.69 3.97 10.85
C LYS A 19 7.90 5.23 11.25
N ARG A 20 6.66 5.38 10.80
CA ARG A 20 5.93 6.64 10.89
C ARG A 20 4.57 6.56 11.56
N PHE A 21 3.99 5.37 11.65
CA PHE A 21 2.63 5.21 12.18
C PHE A 21 2.63 4.25 13.37
N PRO A 22 1.88 4.61 14.45
CA PRO A 22 1.77 3.74 15.62
C PRO A 22 0.94 2.49 15.36
N LYS A 23 -0.01 2.56 14.43
CA LYS A 23 -0.88 1.46 14.06
C LYS A 23 -0.83 1.22 12.56
N ILE A 24 -0.71 -0.05 12.18
CA ILE A 24 -0.63 -0.49 10.78
C ILE A 24 -1.66 -1.58 10.56
N SER A 25 -2.46 -1.40 9.49
CA SER A 25 -3.41 -2.39 9.01
C SER A 25 -2.89 -2.89 7.65
N ASP A 26 -2.31 -4.07 7.65
CA ASP A 26 -1.65 -4.66 6.48
C ASP A 26 -2.05 -6.11 6.34
N LEU A 27 -2.73 -6.43 5.25
CA LEU A 27 -3.26 -7.77 5.02
C LEU A 27 -2.17 -8.83 4.90
N ASP A 28 -0.95 -8.47 4.49
CA ASP A 28 0.19 -9.38 4.42
C ASP A 28 0.55 -9.98 5.78
N PHE A 29 0.18 -9.30 6.88
CA PHE A 29 0.44 -9.75 8.23
C PHE A 29 -0.82 -10.26 8.94
N MET A 30 -1.90 -10.46 8.19
CA MET A 30 -3.20 -10.89 8.71
C MET A 30 -3.59 -12.20 8.05
N SER A 31 -2.88 -13.27 8.38
CA SER A 31 -3.11 -14.58 7.78
C SER A 31 -4.55 -15.05 7.95
N GLY A 32 -5.17 -15.41 6.83
CA GLY A 32 -6.56 -15.85 6.82
C GLY A 32 -7.60 -14.72 6.86
N TRP A 33 -7.18 -13.45 6.90
CA TRP A 33 -8.09 -12.31 6.90
C TRP A 33 -8.42 -11.88 5.46
N THR A 34 -9.63 -11.35 5.29
CA THR A 34 -10.07 -10.78 4.01
C THR A 34 -9.85 -9.29 3.98
N LYS A 35 -10.02 -8.69 2.79
CA LYS A 35 -10.00 -7.22 2.66
C LYS A 35 -11.06 -6.58 3.54
N SER A 36 -12.25 -7.17 3.63
CA SER A 36 -13.32 -6.70 4.51
C SER A 36 -12.88 -6.69 5.98
N ASP A 37 -12.17 -7.72 6.42
CA ASP A 37 -11.64 -7.78 7.79
C ASP A 37 -10.62 -6.68 8.04
N GLN A 38 -9.74 -6.44 7.09
CA GLN A 38 -8.75 -5.36 7.16
C GLN A 38 -9.43 -4.00 7.32
N ILE A 39 -10.45 -3.74 6.52
CA ILE A 39 -11.21 -2.47 6.56
C ILE A 39 -11.87 -2.28 7.92
N LYS A 40 -12.51 -3.32 8.44
CA LYS A 40 -13.15 -3.27 9.75
C LYS A 40 -12.14 -2.94 10.86
N MET A 41 -10.97 -3.56 10.80
CA MET A 41 -9.91 -3.28 11.77
C MET A 41 -9.42 -1.83 11.68
N THR A 42 -9.22 -1.34 10.46
CA THR A 42 -8.81 0.04 10.23
C THR A 42 -9.83 1.04 10.81
N LEU A 43 -11.11 0.83 10.53
CA LEU A 43 -12.17 1.68 11.04
C LEU A 43 -12.26 1.63 12.56
N LYS A 44 -12.08 0.47 13.16
CA LYS A 44 -12.07 0.31 14.60
C LYS A 44 -10.93 1.08 15.26
N MET A 45 -9.74 1.04 14.69
CA MET A 45 -8.60 1.82 15.16
C MET A 45 -8.88 3.32 15.03
N HIS A 46 -9.45 3.73 13.91
CA HIS A 46 -9.80 5.12 13.65
C HIS A 46 -10.84 5.65 14.66
N GLU A 47 -11.85 4.85 14.96
CA GLU A 47 -12.87 5.21 15.94
C GLU A 47 -12.30 5.41 17.35
N LYS A 48 -11.19 4.77 17.66
CA LYS A 48 -10.47 4.95 18.92
C LYS A 48 -9.58 6.19 18.92
N GLY A 49 -9.57 6.96 17.84
CA GLY A 49 -8.76 8.16 17.70
C GLY A 49 -7.30 7.89 17.32
N GLU A 50 -6.99 6.68 16.86
CA GLU A 50 -5.62 6.32 16.49
C GLU A 50 -5.27 6.78 15.06
N ASN A 51 -3.99 7.10 14.84
CA ASN A 51 -3.45 7.33 13.50
C ASN A 51 -3.07 5.97 12.92
N VAL A 52 -3.80 5.53 11.92
CA VAL A 52 -3.60 4.21 11.33
C VAL A 52 -3.14 4.32 9.88
N ALA A 53 -2.12 3.54 9.54
CA ALA A 53 -1.71 3.34 8.16
C ALA A 53 -2.43 2.11 7.60
N HIS A 54 -3.24 2.31 6.57
CA HIS A 54 -3.96 1.25 5.88
C HIS A 54 -3.21 0.93 4.57
N ILE A 55 -2.63 -0.26 4.50
CA ILE A 55 -1.76 -0.67 3.39
C ILE A 55 -2.58 -1.34 2.30
N SER A 56 -2.44 -0.86 1.07
CA SER A 56 -3.05 -1.47 -0.11
C SER A 56 -2.25 -1.08 -1.34
N CYS A 57 -2.21 -1.92 -2.36
CA CYS A 57 -1.52 -1.54 -3.61
C CYS A 57 -2.23 -0.38 -4.31
N TYR A 58 -3.55 -0.48 -4.42
CA TYR A 58 -4.43 0.56 -4.94
C TYR A 58 -5.81 0.30 -4.34
N PRO A 59 -6.62 1.34 -4.07
CA PRO A 59 -7.91 1.10 -3.43
C PRO A 59 -8.79 0.14 -4.22
N THR A 60 -9.26 -0.90 -3.54
CA THR A 60 -10.25 -1.84 -4.06
C THR A 60 -11.63 -1.19 -4.06
N ILE A 61 -12.62 -1.88 -4.65
CA ILE A 61 -14.01 -1.40 -4.60
C ILE A 61 -14.47 -1.26 -3.14
N GLU A 62 -14.14 -2.22 -2.29
CA GLU A 62 -14.50 -2.20 -0.87
C GLU A 62 -13.84 -1.04 -0.14
N GLU A 63 -12.57 -0.78 -0.42
CA GLU A 63 -11.86 0.37 0.15
C GLU A 63 -12.42 1.70 -0.36
N THR A 64 -12.85 1.75 -1.60
CA THR A 64 -13.49 2.94 -2.16
C THR A 64 -14.78 3.28 -1.42
N VAL A 65 -15.57 2.27 -1.04
CA VAL A 65 -16.78 2.48 -0.22
C VAL A 65 -16.40 3.05 1.16
N MET A 66 -15.37 2.50 1.78
CA MET A 66 -14.84 3.05 3.05
C MET A 66 -14.46 4.52 2.92
N ILE A 67 -13.70 4.85 1.86
CA ILE A 67 -13.23 6.21 1.60
C ILE A 67 -14.40 7.18 1.44
N LYS A 68 -15.43 6.80 0.69
CA LYS A 68 -16.61 7.65 0.44
C LYS A 68 -17.40 7.93 1.70
N ASN A 69 -17.34 7.05 2.69
CA ASN A 69 -18.07 7.17 3.95
C ASN A 69 -17.30 7.92 5.03
N LEU A 70 -16.07 8.34 4.74
CA LEU A 70 -15.24 9.10 5.68
C LEU A 70 -15.25 10.59 5.32
N PRO A 71 -15.25 11.48 6.33
CA PRO A 71 -15.01 12.89 6.07
C PRO A 71 -13.66 13.09 5.37
N PRO A 72 -13.57 13.98 4.38
CA PRO A 72 -12.33 14.16 3.62
C PRO A 72 -11.11 14.56 4.45
N ASP A 73 -11.31 15.20 5.59
CA ASP A 73 -10.23 15.61 6.48
C ASP A 73 -9.75 14.50 7.43
N GLU A 74 -10.40 13.33 7.37
CA GLU A 74 -10.03 12.17 8.19
C GLU A 74 -9.27 11.11 7.41
N ILE A 75 -8.98 11.35 6.13
CA ILE A 75 -8.26 10.40 5.29
C ILE A 75 -7.21 11.12 4.44
N ARG A 76 -6.04 10.47 4.32
CA ARG A 76 -4.94 10.91 3.45
C ARG A 76 -4.55 9.77 2.52
N PHE A 77 -3.99 10.15 1.37
CA PHE A 77 -3.53 9.18 0.37
C PHE A 77 -2.06 9.41 0.08
N ILE A 78 -1.25 8.39 0.31
CA ILE A 78 0.18 8.40 0.01
C ILE A 78 0.47 7.30 -1.01
N TRP A 79 1.23 7.65 -2.03
CA TRP A 79 1.78 6.70 -3.00
C TRP A 79 3.27 6.56 -2.76
N ILE A 80 3.72 5.35 -2.47
CA ILE A 80 5.15 5.06 -2.36
C ILE A 80 5.70 4.93 -3.77
N ASP A 81 6.41 5.97 -4.21
CA ASP A 81 6.83 6.14 -5.60
C ASP A 81 8.13 5.39 -5.89
N THR A 82 8.05 4.07 -5.86
CA THR A 82 9.16 3.19 -6.21
C THR A 82 8.94 2.68 -7.63
N PRO A 83 9.90 2.88 -8.54
CA PRO A 83 9.72 2.45 -9.93
C PRO A 83 9.63 0.93 -10.05
N PRO A 84 8.95 0.42 -11.09
CA PRO A 84 8.75 -1.04 -11.26
C PRO A 84 10.03 -1.85 -11.24
N ILE A 85 11.12 -1.33 -11.81
CA ILE A 85 12.40 -2.04 -11.83
C ILE A 85 12.98 -2.23 -10.43
N GLN A 86 12.81 -1.24 -9.57
CA GLN A 86 13.25 -1.34 -8.17
C GLN A 86 12.35 -2.29 -7.38
N CYS A 87 11.05 -2.26 -7.65
CA CYS A 87 10.11 -3.21 -7.05
C CYS A 87 10.50 -4.65 -7.37
N ARG A 88 10.88 -4.92 -8.63
CA ARG A 88 11.36 -6.25 -9.04
C ARG A 88 12.59 -6.67 -8.24
N LYS A 89 13.57 -5.79 -8.10
CA LYS A 89 14.78 -6.06 -7.29
C LYS A 89 14.41 -6.35 -5.84
N ASN A 90 13.52 -5.58 -5.27
CA ASN A 90 13.08 -5.75 -3.89
C ASN A 90 12.36 -7.09 -3.68
N ILE A 91 11.51 -7.50 -4.61
CA ILE A 91 10.81 -8.78 -4.56
C ILE A 91 11.81 -9.95 -4.61
N ILE A 92 12.76 -9.88 -5.51
CA ILE A 92 13.80 -10.91 -5.66
C ILE A 92 14.67 -10.98 -4.41
N ASN A 93 15.11 -9.82 -3.90
CA ASN A 93 15.96 -9.76 -2.71
C ASN A 93 15.25 -10.25 -1.45
N ARG A 94 13.95 -10.02 -1.35
CA ARG A 94 13.12 -10.50 -0.25
C ARG A 94 13.05 -12.03 -0.22
N GLY A 95 13.10 -12.66 -1.40
CA GLY A 95 13.24 -14.10 -1.54
C GLY A 95 12.08 -14.95 -1.07
N ARG A 96 10.86 -14.39 -1.00
CA ARG A 96 9.67 -15.19 -0.67
C ARG A 96 9.39 -16.18 -1.80
N LEU A 97 9.37 -17.47 -1.48
CA LEU A 97 9.22 -18.52 -2.49
C LEU A 97 7.93 -18.36 -3.31
N SER A 98 6.82 -18.05 -2.68
CA SER A 98 5.56 -17.82 -3.37
C SER A 98 5.63 -16.69 -4.40
N ASP A 99 6.33 -15.60 -4.06
CA ASP A 99 6.54 -14.46 -4.96
C ASP A 99 7.42 -14.86 -6.15
N LEU A 100 8.50 -15.60 -5.89
CA LEU A 100 9.44 -16.01 -6.93
C LEU A 100 8.78 -16.99 -7.91
N GLN A 101 7.92 -17.88 -7.42
CA GLN A 101 7.18 -18.83 -8.27
C GLN A 101 6.17 -18.15 -9.17
N ASP A 102 5.68 -16.97 -8.77
CA ASP A 102 4.63 -16.24 -9.47
C ASP A 102 5.12 -14.86 -9.95
N LEU A 103 6.44 -14.71 -10.10
CA LEU A 103 7.06 -13.43 -10.37
C LEU A 103 6.53 -12.74 -11.63
N GLY A 104 6.35 -13.51 -12.72
CA GLY A 104 5.83 -12.95 -13.97
C GLY A 104 4.47 -12.29 -13.80
N ARG A 105 3.57 -12.93 -13.07
CA ARG A 105 2.24 -12.39 -12.78
C ARG A 105 2.31 -11.15 -11.90
N ILE A 106 3.16 -11.17 -10.88
CA ILE A 106 3.35 -10.03 -9.99
C ILE A 106 3.87 -8.82 -10.75
N LEU A 107 4.84 -9.01 -11.64
CA LEU A 107 5.39 -7.92 -12.46
C LEU A 107 4.35 -7.36 -13.42
N GLN A 108 3.49 -8.21 -13.97
CA GLN A 108 2.39 -7.76 -14.82
C GLN A 108 1.38 -6.93 -14.01
N VAL A 109 1.01 -7.37 -12.82
CA VAL A 109 0.14 -6.63 -11.91
C VAL A 109 0.75 -5.26 -11.61
N ASN A 110 2.04 -5.20 -11.32
CA ASN A 110 2.73 -3.94 -11.08
C ASN A 110 2.68 -3.00 -12.29
N ALA A 111 2.85 -3.53 -13.50
CA ALA A 111 2.76 -2.73 -14.72
C ALA A 111 1.35 -2.15 -14.89
N GLU A 112 0.32 -2.93 -14.63
CA GLU A 112 -1.07 -2.48 -14.69
C GLU A 112 -1.38 -1.41 -13.64
N LEU A 113 -0.90 -1.61 -12.41
CA LEU A 113 -1.06 -0.63 -11.32
C LEU A 113 -0.35 0.69 -11.65
N TYR A 114 0.85 0.60 -12.21
CA TYR A 114 1.62 1.78 -12.58
C TYR A 114 0.93 2.59 -13.67
N ALA A 115 0.37 1.91 -14.67
CA ALA A 115 -0.41 2.55 -15.72
C ALA A 115 -1.69 3.18 -15.14
N ARG A 116 -2.33 2.51 -14.19
CA ARG A 116 -3.55 2.98 -13.54
C ARG A 116 -3.32 4.25 -12.71
N LEU A 117 -2.14 4.38 -12.11
CA LEU A 117 -1.80 5.56 -11.33
C LEU A 117 -1.89 6.84 -12.14
N SER A 118 -1.45 6.84 -13.39
CA SER A 118 -1.44 8.03 -14.24
C SER A 118 -2.84 8.55 -14.58
N SER A 119 -3.87 7.70 -14.53
CA SER A 119 -5.26 8.07 -14.80
C SER A 119 -6.12 8.07 -13.54
N SER A 120 -5.53 7.94 -12.37
CA SER A 120 -6.26 7.86 -11.11
C SER A 120 -6.92 9.19 -10.77
N PRO A 121 -8.21 9.17 -10.32
CA PRO A 121 -8.86 10.38 -9.82
C PRO A 121 -8.38 10.74 -8.40
N ILE A 122 -7.66 9.86 -7.73
CA ILE A 122 -7.16 10.11 -6.39
C ILE A 122 -5.88 10.94 -6.46
N HIS A 123 -5.83 12.02 -5.68
CA HIS A 123 -4.65 12.84 -5.54
C HIS A 123 -3.75 12.27 -4.45
N PHE A 124 -2.77 11.47 -4.88
CA PHE A 124 -1.78 10.90 -3.97
C PHE A 124 -0.67 11.90 -3.69
N GLU A 125 -0.28 12.02 -2.42
CA GLU A 125 1.00 12.57 -2.04
C GLU A 125 2.07 11.52 -2.38
N ARG A 126 3.01 11.85 -3.25
CA ARG A 126 4.04 10.91 -3.66
C ARG A 126 5.24 11.00 -2.74
N VAL A 127 5.69 9.84 -2.26
CA VAL A 127 6.82 9.73 -1.35
C VAL A 127 7.83 8.75 -1.92
N LYS A 128 9.09 9.16 -1.99
CA LYS A 128 10.18 8.29 -2.41
C LYS A 128 10.88 7.75 -1.17
N VAL A 129 10.99 6.43 -1.10
CA VAL A 129 11.75 5.74 -0.05
C VAL A 129 13.13 5.32 -0.52
N PHE A 130 13.36 5.38 -1.83
CA PHE A 130 14.66 5.11 -2.45
C PHE A 130 15.12 6.36 -3.20
N GLU A 131 16.31 6.83 -2.85
CA GLU A 131 16.92 7.96 -3.54
C GLU A 131 17.57 7.51 -4.84
N MET A 132 17.75 8.46 -5.78
CA MET A 132 18.35 8.16 -7.09
C MET A 132 19.77 7.60 -6.98
N ASN A 133 20.48 7.99 -5.95
CA ASN A 133 21.88 7.60 -5.72
C ASN A 133 22.04 6.43 -4.77
N GLU A 134 20.96 5.85 -4.29
CA GLU A 134 21.04 4.69 -3.41
C GLU A 134 21.43 3.43 -4.18
N ARG A 135 22.00 2.48 -3.45
CA ARG A 135 22.35 1.17 -4.01
C ARG A 135 21.11 0.31 -3.98
N TRP A 136 20.63 0.08 -5.12
CA TRP A 136 19.40 -0.71 -5.32
C TRP A 136 19.69 -2.20 -5.28
#